data_94717e4662f73450f6bbfabeccf7e14d
#
_entry.id   94717e4662f73450f6bbfabeccf7e14d
#
_cell.length_a   1.000
_cell.length_b   1.000
_cell.length_c   1.000
_cell.angle_alpha   90.00
_cell.angle_beta   90.00
_cell.angle_gamma   90.00
#
_symmetry.space_group_name_H-M   'P 1'
#
loop_
_entity.id
_entity.type
_entity.pdbx_description
1 polymer ?
#
loop_
_entity_poly.entity_id
_entity_poly.type
_entity_poly.pdbx_seq_one_letter_code
_entity_poly.pdbx_strand_id
1 'polypeptide(L)'
;MPQVIRFLECVCHKVVPKELWGSPHNKRTFLRNLAKFLRLHRGEKFSLSQMMEGIKVSKCEWLKMKAEEKRKFVPLSDSRKQQQLLSQFIWWFVTQYLMPLIKSFFYITESGTNRQRIFYYRKPVWRKIQQFGINMLCGEFFKPLKTKEAEILLRSKSSLGFSPLRFIPKSSTVRPITNMRHCPSIKEPTNAQKQQSINRKLQNLFEVLKFEKERNAKSLGATLFGNDDLYRVLRPFAERVREYLDGKPLFFVHVDVKHCYESIPHQKLFDIMKGMFEEEEYLIRRFALLRMSSGKVFRQVLRQMLRSRLIFGKILKGTSLMQFAPFLIFQGILQTR
;
A
#
# COMPACT_ATOMS: atom_id res chain seq x y z
N MET A 1 0.05 -12.38 18.47
CA MET A 1 1.00 -13.25 17.76
C MET A 1 1.16 -14.65 18.38
N PRO A 2 1.50 -14.85 19.66
CA PRO A 2 1.60 -16.19 20.23
C PRO A 2 0.35 -17.06 20.06
N GLN A 3 -0.82 -16.47 20.20
CA GLN A 3 -2.10 -17.17 20.03
C GLN A 3 -2.32 -17.70 18.61
N VAL A 4 -1.91 -16.96 17.57
CA VAL A 4 -2.01 -17.41 16.18
C VAL A 4 -1.06 -18.58 15.93
N ILE A 5 0.15 -18.53 16.47
CA ILE A 5 1.13 -19.60 16.36
C ILE A 5 0.59 -20.86 17.04
N ARG A 6 0.09 -20.76 18.28
CA ARG A 6 -0.53 -21.90 18.99
C ARG A 6 -1.72 -22.49 18.23
N PHE A 7 -2.57 -21.62 17.64
CA PHE A 7 -3.67 -22.08 16.79
C PHE A 7 -3.17 -22.93 15.63
N LEU A 8 -2.14 -22.46 14.90
CA LEU A 8 -1.57 -23.20 13.79
C LEU A 8 -0.84 -24.49 14.23
N GLU A 9 -0.18 -24.47 15.38
CA GLU A 9 0.42 -25.65 15.98
C GLU A 9 -0.64 -26.73 16.24
N CYS A 10 -1.78 -26.35 16.83
CA CYS A 10 -2.91 -27.24 17.04
C CYS A 10 -3.48 -27.78 15.72
N VAL A 11 -3.65 -26.90 14.71
CA VAL A 11 -4.13 -27.32 13.38
C VAL A 11 -3.15 -28.30 12.74
N CYS A 12 -1.86 -27.97 12.69
CA CYS A 12 -0.84 -28.85 12.13
C CYS A 12 -0.75 -30.19 12.88
N HIS A 13 -1.04 -30.18 14.19
CA HIS A 13 -1.03 -31.41 14.98
C HIS A 13 -2.20 -32.32 14.65
N LYS A 14 -3.38 -31.74 14.40
CA LYS A 14 -4.61 -32.51 14.15
C LYS A 14 -4.78 -32.91 12.69
N VAL A 15 -4.35 -32.06 11.76
CA VAL A 15 -4.64 -32.23 10.33
C VAL A 15 -3.53 -33.01 9.59
N VAL A 16 -2.26 -32.78 9.96
CA VAL A 16 -1.15 -33.40 9.24
C VAL A 16 -0.70 -34.67 9.96
N PRO A 17 -0.85 -35.85 9.31
CA PRO A 17 -0.35 -37.10 9.85
C PRO A 17 1.14 -37.03 10.19
N LYS A 18 1.53 -37.85 11.17
CA LYS A 18 2.94 -37.89 11.64
C LYS A 18 3.89 -38.38 10.53
N GLU A 19 3.42 -39.23 9.68
CA GLU A 19 4.15 -39.86 8.56
C GLU A 19 4.56 -38.80 7.52
N LEU A 20 3.71 -37.80 7.27
CA LEU A 20 4.02 -36.70 6.33
C LEU A 20 5.18 -35.83 6.82
N TRP A 21 5.34 -35.64 8.13
CA TRP A 21 6.48 -34.92 8.69
C TRP A 21 7.77 -35.77 8.64
N GLY A 22 7.66 -37.08 8.60
CA GLY A 22 8.76 -38.01 8.66
C GLY A 22 9.48 -38.10 10.01
N SER A 23 9.55 -37.00 10.75
CA SER A 23 10.13 -36.95 12.08
C SER A 23 9.58 -35.79 12.95
N PRO A 24 9.60 -35.97 14.29
CA PRO A 24 9.24 -34.88 15.22
C PRO A 24 10.14 -33.64 15.07
N HIS A 25 11.39 -33.83 14.64
CA HIS A 25 12.34 -32.77 14.35
C HIS A 25 11.83 -31.89 13.19
N ASN A 26 11.45 -32.49 12.06
CA ASN A 26 10.94 -31.80 10.90
C ASN A 26 9.70 -30.96 11.24
N LYS A 27 8.75 -31.54 11.98
CA LYS A 27 7.56 -30.83 12.46
C LYS A 27 7.93 -29.59 13.28
N ARG A 28 8.80 -29.72 14.28
CA ARG A 28 9.26 -28.59 15.11
C ARG A 28 9.98 -27.53 14.28
N THR A 29 10.82 -27.95 13.34
CA THR A 29 11.54 -27.05 12.44
C THR A 29 10.59 -26.28 11.54
N PHE A 30 9.62 -26.96 10.93
CA PHE A 30 8.58 -26.31 10.12
C PHE A 30 7.79 -25.28 10.93
N LEU A 31 7.31 -25.63 12.12
CA LEU A 31 6.55 -24.71 12.98
C LEU A 31 7.38 -23.49 13.40
N ARG A 32 8.67 -23.68 13.68
CA ARG A 32 9.60 -22.58 13.95
C ARG A 32 9.76 -21.66 12.74
N ASN A 33 9.93 -22.21 11.54
CA ASN A 33 10.07 -21.42 10.32
C ASN A 33 8.76 -20.73 9.94
N LEU A 34 7.61 -21.38 10.15
CA LEU A 34 6.29 -20.77 10.01
C LEU A 34 6.10 -19.61 10.99
N ALA A 35 6.56 -19.75 12.24
CA ALA A 35 6.52 -18.68 13.23
C ALA A 35 7.41 -17.48 12.83
N LYS A 36 8.58 -17.73 12.22
CA LYS A 36 9.42 -16.67 11.63
C LYS A 36 8.66 -15.95 10.51
N PHE A 37 8.07 -16.68 9.56
CA PHE A 37 7.27 -16.14 8.47
C PHE A 37 6.13 -15.25 8.96
N LEU A 38 5.38 -15.66 9.97
CA LEU A 38 4.26 -14.89 10.51
C LEU A 38 4.69 -13.60 11.24
N ARG A 39 5.95 -13.49 11.66
CA ARG A 39 6.51 -12.33 12.34
C ARG A 39 7.14 -11.30 11.39
N LEU A 40 7.22 -11.60 10.12
CA LEU A 40 7.78 -10.70 9.12
C LEU A 40 7.06 -9.36 9.10
N HIS A 41 7.78 -8.32 8.75
CA HIS A 41 7.21 -7.00 8.52
C HIS A 41 6.57 -6.93 7.12
N ARG A 42 5.75 -5.91 6.93
CA ARG A 42 5.15 -5.67 5.62
C ARG A 42 6.23 -5.37 4.58
N GLY A 43 6.20 -6.12 3.48
CA GLY A 43 7.17 -5.96 2.38
C GLY A 43 8.39 -6.85 2.48
N GLU A 44 8.64 -7.48 3.63
CA GLU A 44 9.67 -8.52 3.72
C GLU A 44 9.27 -9.76 2.94
N LYS A 45 10.24 -10.34 2.26
CA LYS A 45 10.04 -11.57 1.48
C LYS A 45 10.58 -12.75 2.26
N PHE A 46 9.84 -13.84 2.24
CA PHE A 46 10.25 -15.12 2.81
C PHE A 46 10.30 -16.16 1.69
N SER A 47 11.47 -16.71 1.46
CA SER A 47 11.66 -17.69 0.40
C SER A 47 11.25 -19.09 0.83
N LEU A 48 10.94 -19.94 -0.16
CA LEU A 48 10.67 -21.36 0.09
C LEU A 48 11.90 -22.05 0.70
N SER A 49 13.11 -21.64 0.31
CA SER A 49 14.35 -22.17 0.89
C SER A 49 14.45 -21.89 2.40
N GLN A 50 14.05 -20.69 2.84
CA GLN A 50 14.00 -20.34 4.26
C GLN A 50 12.92 -21.16 5.02
N MET A 51 11.81 -21.49 4.37
CA MET A 51 10.79 -22.36 4.95
C MET A 51 11.29 -23.81 5.10
N MET A 52 12.11 -24.26 4.16
CA MET A 52 12.72 -25.61 4.15
C MET A 52 13.97 -25.73 5.03
N GLU A 53 14.50 -24.62 5.54
CA GLU A 53 15.74 -24.60 6.31
C GLU A 53 15.68 -25.53 7.54
N GLY A 54 16.64 -26.45 7.63
CA GLY A 54 16.75 -27.42 8.71
C GLY A 54 15.79 -28.61 8.66
N ILE A 55 14.97 -28.75 7.60
CA ILE A 55 14.12 -29.91 7.38
C ILE A 55 14.94 -31.03 6.75
N LYS A 56 14.91 -32.20 7.36
CA LYS A 56 15.64 -33.42 6.92
C LYS A 56 14.77 -34.22 5.99
N VAL A 57 15.00 -34.14 4.68
CA VAL A 57 14.26 -34.86 3.63
C VAL A 57 14.39 -36.39 3.79
N SER A 58 15.58 -36.89 4.17
CA SER A 58 15.87 -38.31 4.36
C SER A 58 15.01 -38.99 5.42
N LYS A 59 14.36 -38.24 6.30
CA LYS A 59 13.44 -38.78 7.32
C LYS A 59 11.99 -38.90 6.83
N CYS A 60 11.68 -38.43 5.62
CA CYS A 60 10.35 -38.54 5.03
C CYS A 60 10.25 -39.84 4.23
N GLU A 61 9.74 -40.93 4.86
CA GLU A 61 9.69 -42.25 4.26
C GLU A 61 8.80 -42.33 3.02
N TRP A 62 7.72 -41.54 2.98
CA TRP A 62 6.81 -41.46 1.84
C TRP A 62 7.45 -40.89 0.54
N LEU A 63 8.63 -40.26 0.66
CA LEU A 63 9.40 -39.79 -0.49
C LEU A 63 10.40 -40.83 -1.02
N LYS A 64 10.65 -41.90 -0.27
CA LYS A 64 11.57 -42.94 -0.69
C LYS A 64 10.95 -43.78 -1.80
N MET A 65 11.70 -44.04 -2.85
CA MET A 65 11.29 -44.98 -3.90
C MET A 65 11.51 -46.42 -3.42
N LYS A 66 10.62 -47.37 -3.81
CA LYS A 66 10.75 -48.79 -3.45
C LYS A 66 12.11 -49.37 -3.80
N ALA A 67 12.77 -48.85 -4.85
CA ALA A 67 14.12 -49.28 -5.24
C ALA A 67 15.23 -48.82 -4.29
N GLU A 68 14.97 -47.80 -3.44
CA GLU A 68 15.95 -47.24 -2.50
C GLU A 68 16.06 -48.05 -1.21
N GLU A 69 15.04 -48.85 -0.85
CA GLU A 69 15.05 -49.70 0.34
C GLU A 69 16.18 -50.71 0.33
N LYS A 70 16.67 -51.08 -0.86
CA LYS A 70 17.78 -52.02 -1.06
C LYS A 70 19.14 -51.34 -1.26
N ARG A 71 19.19 -50.00 -1.35
CA ARG A 71 20.42 -49.24 -1.64
C ARG A 71 20.99 -48.58 -0.38
N LYS A 72 22.30 -48.73 -0.18
CA LYS A 72 23.04 -48.12 0.94
C LYS A 72 23.16 -46.61 0.81
N PHE A 73 23.10 -46.08 -0.43
CA PHE A 73 23.21 -44.64 -0.74
C PHE A 73 22.13 -44.23 -1.73
N VAL A 74 21.55 -43.04 -1.50
CA VAL A 74 20.58 -42.39 -2.41
C VAL A 74 21.33 -41.58 -3.44
N PRO A 75 21.10 -41.76 -4.75
CA PRO A 75 21.69 -40.96 -5.81
C PRO A 75 21.34 -39.46 -5.62
N LEU A 76 22.24 -38.58 -6.03
CA LEU A 76 22.05 -37.13 -5.89
C LEU A 76 20.81 -36.63 -6.66
N SER A 77 20.54 -37.20 -7.83
CA SER A 77 19.34 -36.96 -8.63
C SER A 77 18.04 -37.19 -7.85
N ASP A 78 17.98 -38.35 -7.17
CA ASP A 78 16.79 -38.78 -6.43
C ASP A 78 16.63 -37.95 -5.16
N SER A 79 17.70 -37.62 -4.47
CA SER A 79 17.70 -36.72 -3.34
C SER A 79 17.21 -35.30 -3.73
N ARG A 80 17.62 -34.77 -4.87
CA ARG A 80 17.11 -33.48 -5.40
C ARG A 80 15.64 -33.53 -5.72
N LYS A 81 15.18 -34.64 -6.35
CA LYS A 81 13.76 -34.83 -6.66
C LYS A 81 12.90 -34.94 -5.40
N GLN A 82 13.34 -35.65 -4.39
CA GLN A 82 12.69 -35.75 -3.08
C GLN A 82 12.59 -34.35 -2.41
N GLN A 83 13.68 -33.59 -2.42
CA GLN A 83 13.69 -32.21 -1.91
C GLN A 83 12.71 -31.32 -2.67
N GLN A 84 12.65 -31.44 -3.99
CA GLN A 84 11.71 -30.68 -4.82
C GLN A 84 10.25 -31.04 -4.48
N LEU A 85 9.91 -32.32 -4.36
CA LEU A 85 8.56 -32.78 -4.01
C LEU A 85 8.14 -32.28 -2.62
N LEU A 86 9.03 -32.40 -1.63
CA LEU A 86 8.75 -31.89 -0.29
C LEU A 86 8.55 -30.38 -0.28
N SER A 87 9.38 -29.65 -1.04
CA SER A 87 9.25 -28.20 -1.12
C SER A 87 7.94 -27.76 -1.80
N GLN A 88 7.49 -28.47 -2.84
CA GLN A 88 6.19 -28.24 -3.49
C GLN A 88 5.03 -28.52 -2.53
N PHE A 89 5.11 -29.64 -1.77
CA PHE A 89 4.09 -29.94 -0.76
C PHE A 89 4.03 -28.86 0.33
N ILE A 90 5.15 -28.43 0.88
CA ILE A 90 5.20 -27.39 1.91
C ILE A 90 4.68 -26.05 1.36
N TRP A 91 5.07 -25.68 0.13
CA TRP A 91 4.57 -24.46 -0.52
C TRP A 91 3.05 -24.51 -0.69
N TRP A 92 2.51 -25.61 -1.21
CA TRP A 92 1.07 -25.82 -1.34
C TRP A 92 0.38 -25.75 0.02
N PHE A 93 0.89 -26.45 1.01
CA PHE A 93 0.29 -26.51 2.35
C PHE A 93 0.24 -25.13 3.01
N VAL A 94 1.31 -24.36 2.92
CA VAL A 94 1.35 -23.00 3.46
C VAL A 94 0.43 -22.05 2.68
N THR A 95 0.50 -22.04 1.35
CA THR A 95 -0.19 -21.06 0.53
C THR A 95 -1.66 -21.35 0.31
N GLN A 96 -2.02 -22.63 0.12
CA GLN A 96 -3.38 -23.05 -0.23
C GLN A 96 -4.19 -23.53 0.98
N TYR A 97 -3.54 -23.89 2.07
CA TYR A 97 -4.25 -24.36 3.26
C TYR A 97 -4.08 -23.41 4.46
N LEU A 98 -2.86 -23.21 4.97
CA LEU A 98 -2.64 -22.44 6.19
C LEU A 98 -2.98 -20.96 6.02
N MET A 99 -2.57 -20.31 4.92
CA MET A 99 -2.83 -18.88 4.70
C MET A 99 -4.32 -18.57 4.49
N PRO A 100 -5.10 -19.32 3.69
CA PRO A 100 -6.55 -19.17 3.63
C PRO A 100 -7.22 -19.41 4.98
N LEU A 101 -6.77 -20.42 5.73
CA LEU A 101 -7.29 -20.72 7.07
C LEU A 101 -7.07 -19.53 8.04
N ILE A 102 -5.87 -18.96 8.07
CA ILE A 102 -5.60 -17.75 8.88
C ILE A 102 -6.53 -16.61 8.46
N LYS A 103 -6.67 -16.36 7.16
CA LYS A 103 -7.55 -15.30 6.63
C LYS A 103 -9.04 -15.55 6.91
N SER A 104 -9.46 -16.81 7.11
CA SER A 104 -10.85 -17.11 7.46
C SER A 104 -11.19 -16.72 8.91
N PHE A 105 -10.24 -16.83 9.83
CA PHE A 105 -10.45 -16.54 11.25
C PHE A 105 -9.95 -15.17 11.70
N PHE A 106 -8.92 -14.64 11.03
CA PHE A 106 -8.24 -13.43 11.43
C PHE A 106 -8.29 -12.35 10.34
N TYR A 107 -8.45 -11.13 10.75
CA TYR A 107 -8.16 -9.95 9.92
C TYR A 107 -6.69 -9.56 10.13
N ILE A 108 -5.97 -9.42 9.01
CA ILE A 108 -4.53 -9.17 9.01
C ILE A 108 -4.31 -7.73 8.56
N THR A 109 -3.64 -6.93 9.40
CA THR A 109 -3.36 -5.53 9.11
C THR A 109 -2.06 -5.08 9.76
N GLU A 110 -1.53 -3.97 9.28
CA GLU A 110 -0.43 -3.26 9.91
C GLU A 110 -0.91 -2.41 11.09
N SER A 111 0.01 -2.01 11.98
CA SER A 111 -0.26 -1.06 13.05
C SER A 111 0.15 0.35 12.63
N GLY A 112 -0.62 1.34 13.06
CA GLY A 112 -0.30 2.75 12.88
C GLY A 112 0.84 3.25 13.79
N THR A 113 1.09 2.57 14.92
CA THR A 113 2.14 2.93 15.88
C THR A 113 3.47 2.23 15.57
N ASN A 114 3.42 0.91 15.33
CA ASN A 114 4.60 0.12 14.98
C ASN A 114 4.65 -0.04 13.46
N ARG A 115 5.37 0.85 12.80
CA ARG A 115 5.52 0.85 11.34
C ARG A 115 5.91 -0.54 10.82
N GLN A 116 5.19 -1.00 9.79
CA GLN A 116 5.44 -2.25 9.07
C GLN A 116 5.15 -3.56 9.83
N ARG A 117 4.94 -3.54 11.15
CA ARG A 117 4.62 -4.75 11.90
C ARG A 117 3.21 -5.21 11.61
N ILE A 118 3.04 -6.52 11.36
CA ILE A 118 1.75 -7.15 11.05
C ILE A 118 1.07 -7.62 12.33
N PHE A 119 -0.23 -7.35 12.43
CA PHE A 119 -1.11 -7.74 13.51
C PHE A 119 -2.26 -8.60 13.01
N TYR A 120 -2.69 -9.53 13.85
CA TYR A 120 -3.74 -10.51 13.55
C TYR A 120 -4.87 -10.30 14.58
N TYR A 121 -6.01 -9.83 14.11
CA TYR A 121 -7.20 -9.62 14.94
C TYR A 121 -8.24 -10.69 14.63
N ARG A 122 -8.84 -11.31 15.65
CA ARG A 122 -10.01 -12.16 15.42
C ARG A 122 -11.10 -11.36 14.71
N LYS A 123 -11.75 -11.93 13.70
CA LYS A 123 -12.77 -11.22 12.91
C LYS A 123 -13.88 -10.57 13.77
N PRO A 124 -14.44 -11.21 14.82
CA PRO A 124 -15.42 -10.54 15.67
C PRO A 124 -14.89 -9.32 16.40
N VAL A 125 -13.63 -9.37 16.87
CA VAL A 125 -12.96 -8.22 17.51
C VAL A 125 -12.72 -7.11 16.48
N TRP A 126 -12.27 -7.50 15.29
CA TRP A 126 -12.05 -6.55 14.20
C TRP A 126 -13.34 -5.82 13.77
N ARG A 127 -14.48 -6.52 13.72
CA ARG A 127 -15.77 -5.90 13.42
C ARG A 127 -16.11 -4.80 14.44
N LYS A 128 -15.86 -5.02 15.72
CA LYS A 128 -16.08 -3.99 16.76
C LYS A 128 -15.18 -2.78 16.57
N ILE A 129 -13.89 -3.01 16.25
CA ILE A 129 -12.93 -1.92 15.95
C ILE A 129 -13.36 -1.15 14.70
N GLN A 130 -13.82 -1.83 13.67
CA GLN A 130 -14.29 -1.22 12.43
C GLN A 130 -15.57 -0.38 12.69
N GLN A 131 -16.52 -0.90 13.45
CA GLN A 131 -17.73 -0.16 13.81
C GLN A 131 -17.42 1.09 14.63
N PHE A 132 -16.50 0.99 15.59
CA PHE A 132 -16.01 2.14 16.33
C PHE A 132 -15.40 3.21 15.39
N GLY A 133 -14.56 2.79 14.42
CA GLY A 133 -14.00 3.70 13.44
C GLY A 133 -15.04 4.37 12.54
N ILE A 134 -16.05 3.63 12.11
CA ILE A 134 -17.16 4.18 11.32
C ILE A 134 -17.95 5.21 12.14
N ASN A 135 -18.31 4.88 13.37
CA ASN A 135 -19.06 5.79 14.23
C ASN A 135 -18.31 7.09 14.50
N MET A 136 -16.98 6.99 14.73
CA MET A 136 -16.12 8.16 14.91
C MET A 136 -16.13 9.07 13.68
N LEU A 137 -16.00 8.50 12.47
CA LEU A 137 -15.98 9.28 11.23
C LEU A 137 -17.36 9.88 10.91
N CYS A 138 -18.44 9.11 11.05
CA CYS A 138 -19.80 9.59 10.74
C CYS A 138 -20.32 10.60 11.76
N GLY A 139 -19.82 10.59 13.00
CA GLY A 139 -20.22 11.54 14.03
C GLY A 139 -19.66 12.95 13.84
N GLU A 140 -18.43 13.04 13.31
CA GLU A 140 -17.71 14.33 13.28
C GLU A 140 -17.59 14.92 11.87
N PHE A 141 -17.24 14.11 10.86
CA PHE A 141 -16.75 14.66 9.58
C PHE A 141 -17.51 14.18 8.35
N PHE A 142 -18.16 13.01 8.40
CA PHE A 142 -18.76 12.40 7.22
C PHE A 142 -20.24 12.09 7.41
N LYS A 143 -21.02 12.27 6.35
CA LYS A 143 -22.41 11.85 6.29
C LYS A 143 -22.52 10.59 5.43
N PRO A 144 -23.18 9.52 5.93
CA PRO A 144 -23.43 8.34 5.11
C PRO A 144 -24.41 8.68 3.98
N LEU A 145 -24.07 8.27 2.75
CA LEU A 145 -24.98 8.40 1.61
C LEU A 145 -25.84 7.15 1.47
N LYS A 146 -27.08 7.36 1.02
CA LYS A 146 -27.94 6.25 0.62
C LYS A 146 -27.42 5.61 -0.67
N THR A 147 -27.64 4.30 -0.83
CA THR A 147 -27.12 3.54 -1.99
C THR A 147 -27.55 4.14 -3.32
N LYS A 148 -28.82 4.59 -3.45
CA LYS A 148 -29.33 5.23 -4.66
C LYS A 148 -28.60 6.54 -4.99
N GLU A 149 -28.32 7.39 -4.00
CA GLU A 149 -27.58 8.63 -4.16
C GLU A 149 -26.13 8.36 -4.56
N ALA A 150 -25.52 7.34 -3.95
CA ALA A 150 -24.17 6.90 -4.30
C ALA A 150 -24.06 6.41 -5.75
N GLU A 151 -25.05 5.66 -6.24
CA GLU A 151 -25.13 5.19 -7.63
C GLU A 151 -25.28 6.37 -8.63
N ILE A 152 -26.13 7.35 -8.32
CA ILE A 152 -26.29 8.56 -9.14
C ILE A 152 -24.94 9.31 -9.24
N LEU A 153 -24.27 9.49 -8.11
CA LEU A 153 -22.96 10.14 -8.08
C LEU A 153 -21.89 9.36 -8.87
N LEU A 154 -21.89 8.04 -8.81
CA LEU A 154 -20.96 7.22 -9.58
C LEU A 154 -21.15 7.36 -11.09
N ARG A 155 -22.38 7.55 -11.54
CA ARG A 155 -22.72 7.76 -12.97
C ARG A 155 -22.37 9.17 -13.45
N SER A 156 -22.26 10.13 -12.56
CA SER A 156 -21.89 11.51 -12.89
C SER A 156 -20.45 11.58 -13.41
N LYS A 157 -20.24 12.24 -14.56
CA LYS A 157 -18.90 12.47 -15.13
C LYS A 157 -18.02 13.35 -14.26
N SER A 158 -18.61 14.21 -13.43
CA SER A 158 -17.91 15.11 -12.50
C SER A 158 -17.46 14.41 -11.21
N SER A 159 -17.94 13.22 -10.92
CA SER A 159 -17.58 12.48 -9.71
C SER A 159 -16.15 11.93 -9.79
N LEU A 160 -15.38 12.10 -8.71
CA LEU A 160 -14.09 11.44 -8.55
C LEU A 160 -14.22 9.91 -8.43
N GLY A 161 -15.37 9.41 -7.99
CA GLY A 161 -15.64 8.00 -7.73
C GLY A 161 -15.40 7.61 -6.28
N PHE A 162 -15.52 6.32 -5.99
CA PHE A 162 -15.44 5.76 -4.63
C PHE A 162 -14.22 4.87 -4.48
N SER A 163 -13.66 4.89 -3.29
CA SER A 163 -12.55 4.01 -2.92
C SER A 163 -12.91 3.20 -1.67
N PRO A 164 -12.50 1.92 -1.60
CA PRO A 164 -12.71 1.13 -0.40
C PRO A 164 -11.96 1.72 0.79
N LEU A 165 -12.68 1.87 1.90
CA LEU A 165 -12.13 2.32 3.17
C LEU A 165 -11.66 1.12 3.98
N ARG A 166 -10.47 1.22 4.58
CA ARG A 166 -10.00 0.34 5.63
C ARG A 166 -9.47 1.13 6.82
N PHE A 167 -9.47 0.51 7.98
CA PHE A 167 -8.91 1.11 9.18
C PHE A 167 -7.56 0.50 9.52
N ILE A 168 -6.64 1.33 10.02
CA ILE A 168 -5.40 0.90 10.65
C ILE A 168 -5.47 1.26 12.14
N PRO A 169 -5.34 0.26 13.04
CA PRO A 169 -5.40 0.51 14.47
C PRO A 169 -4.15 1.29 14.95
N LYS A 170 -4.37 2.29 15.77
CA LYS A 170 -3.39 2.96 16.62
C LYS A 170 -3.52 2.47 18.06
N SER A 171 -2.82 3.06 19.01
CA SER A 171 -2.89 2.68 20.43
C SER A 171 -4.30 2.81 21.01
N SER A 172 -4.96 3.94 20.80
CA SER A 172 -6.31 4.24 21.34
C SER A 172 -7.35 4.57 20.30
N THR A 173 -6.95 4.74 19.03
CA THR A 173 -7.81 5.18 17.93
C THR A 173 -7.59 4.33 16.68
N VAL A 174 -8.30 4.63 15.61
CA VAL A 174 -8.12 4.03 14.29
C VAL A 174 -7.87 5.10 13.24
N ARG A 175 -6.99 4.82 12.29
CA ARG A 175 -6.73 5.70 11.15
C ARG A 175 -7.49 5.17 9.92
N PRO A 176 -8.37 5.96 9.30
CA PRO A 176 -8.98 5.60 8.03
C PRO A 176 -7.93 5.70 6.89
N ILE A 177 -7.93 4.72 5.99
CA ILE A 177 -7.09 4.72 4.78
C ILE A 177 -7.93 4.27 3.61
N THR A 178 -7.83 4.98 2.51
CA THR A 178 -8.50 4.67 1.24
C THR A 178 -7.50 4.32 0.16
N ASN A 179 -7.88 3.38 -0.71
CA ASN A 179 -7.06 3.01 -1.87
C ASN A 179 -7.52 3.79 -3.10
N MET A 180 -6.94 4.96 -3.32
CA MET A 180 -7.26 5.83 -4.45
C MET A 180 -6.80 5.30 -5.81
N ARG A 181 -6.04 4.19 -5.87
CA ARG A 181 -5.70 3.46 -7.10
C ARG A 181 -6.78 2.45 -7.50
N HIS A 182 -7.75 2.21 -6.64
CA HIS A 182 -8.84 1.28 -6.94
C HIS A 182 -9.66 1.81 -8.12
N CYS A 183 -9.91 0.95 -9.11
CA CYS A 183 -10.81 1.23 -10.22
C CYS A 183 -12.14 0.55 -9.89
N PRO A 184 -13.20 1.30 -9.60
CA PRO A 184 -14.50 0.70 -9.36
C PRO A 184 -14.99 0.01 -10.63
N SER A 185 -15.41 -1.25 -10.52
CA SER A 185 -16.07 -1.98 -11.58
C SER A 185 -17.58 -1.81 -11.42
N ILE A 186 -18.19 -0.98 -12.25
CA ILE A 186 -19.65 -0.94 -12.37
C ILE A 186 -20.00 -2.06 -13.36
N LYS A 187 -20.78 -3.02 -12.89
CA LYS A 187 -21.37 -4.05 -13.77
C LYS A 187 -22.53 -3.41 -14.52
N GLU A 188 -22.26 -2.77 -15.65
CA GLU A 188 -23.29 -2.42 -16.61
C GLU A 188 -23.32 -3.49 -17.71
N PRO A 189 -24.53 -3.98 -18.09
CA PRO A 189 -24.64 -5.09 -19.05
C PRO A 189 -24.23 -4.76 -20.48
N THR A 190 -24.08 -3.49 -20.84
CA THR A 190 -23.94 -3.07 -22.26
C THR A 190 -22.67 -2.32 -22.61
N ASN A 191 -21.93 -1.73 -21.67
CA ASN A 191 -20.66 -1.06 -21.97
C ASN A 191 -19.77 -1.00 -20.71
N ALA A 192 -18.87 -1.94 -20.60
CA ALA A 192 -17.86 -1.94 -19.53
C ALA A 192 -16.78 -0.85 -19.77
N GLN A 193 -17.16 0.41 -19.74
CA GLN A 193 -16.17 1.47 -19.65
C GLN A 193 -15.48 1.36 -18.27
N LYS A 194 -14.26 0.85 -18.28
CA LYS A 194 -13.42 0.79 -17.09
C LYS A 194 -13.26 2.19 -16.50
N GLN A 195 -13.95 2.46 -15.39
CA GLN A 195 -13.77 3.74 -14.71
C GLN A 195 -12.32 3.92 -14.27
N GLN A 196 -11.82 5.14 -14.45
CA GLN A 196 -10.46 5.47 -14.05
C GLN A 196 -10.40 5.62 -12.51
N SER A 197 -9.28 5.20 -11.93
CA SER A 197 -9.02 5.45 -10.50
C SER A 197 -8.95 6.94 -10.18
N ILE A 198 -9.25 7.31 -8.92
CA ILE A 198 -9.17 8.69 -8.44
C ILE A 198 -7.79 9.29 -8.71
N ASN A 199 -6.72 8.55 -8.40
CA ASN A 199 -5.35 9.02 -8.67
C ASN A 199 -5.12 9.33 -10.15
N ARG A 200 -5.73 8.59 -11.06
CA ARG A 200 -5.58 8.85 -12.49
C ARG A 200 -6.37 10.07 -12.94
N LYS A 201 -7.56 10.29 -12.38
CA LYS A 201 -8.35 11.49 -12.62
C LYS A 201 -7.63 12.76 -12.14
N LEU A 202 -7.02 12.69 -10.94
CA LEU A 202 -6.31 13.82 -10.33
C LEU A 202 -4.89 14.02 -10.86
N GLN A 203 -4.37 13.13 -11.69
CA GLN A 203 -2.98 13.17 -12.12
C GLN A 203 -2.61 14.44 -12.89
N ASN A 204 -3.50 14.94 -13.74
CA ASN A 204 -3.25 16.16 -14.50
C ASN A 204 -3.23 17.38 -13.57
N LEU A 205 -4.20 17.47 -12.64
CA LEU A 205 -4.22 18.53 -11.62
C LEU A 205 -2.94 18.51 -10.78
N PHE A 206 -2.48 17.32 -10.39
CA PHE A 206 -1.22 17.17 -9.64
C PHE A 206 0.00 17.73 -10.41
N GLU A 207 0.08 17.47 -11.73
CA GLU A 207 1.17 18.01 -12.57
C GLU A 207 1.09 19.54 -12.68
N VAL A 208 -0.11 20.12 -12.79
CA VAL A 208 -0.31 21.57 -12.78
C VAL A 208 0.15 22.18 -11.45
N LEU A 209 -0.32 21.65 -10.33
CA LEU A 209 0.09 22.13 -9.00
C LEU A 209 1.59 22.01 -8.76
N LYS A 210 2.20 20.94 -9.27
CA LYS A 210 3.64 20.76 -9.20
C LYS A 210 4.39 21.82 -10.00
N PHE A 211 3.91 22.15 -11.20
CA PHE A 211 4.48 23.18 -12.05
C PHE A 211 4.38 24.56 -11.38
N GLU A 212 3.19 24.94 -10.87
CA GLU A 212 3.01 26.22 -10.17
C GLU A 212 3.86 26.31 -8.91
N LYS A 213 3.97 25.22 -8.16
CA LYS A 213 4.87 25.12 -7.01
C LYS A 213 6.34 25.40 -7.39
N GLU A 214 6.82 24.81 -8.49
CA GLU A 214 8.20 24.99 -8.96
C GLU A 214 8.44 26.42 -9.47
N ARG A 215 7.41 27.02 -10.07
CA ARG A 215 7.46 28.40 -10.59
C ARG A 215 7.48 29.43 -9.47
N ASN A 216 6.67 29.26 -8.45
CA ASN A 216 6.54 30.18 -7.33
C ASN A 216 6.88 29.51 -5.99
N ALA A 217 8.13 29.12 -5.83
CA ALA A 217 8.61 28.46 -4.60
C ALA A 217 8.44 29.33 -3.35
N LYS A 218 8.43 30.67 -3.49
CA LYS A 218 8.27 31.61 -2.38
C LYS A 218 6.88 31.53 -1.73
N SER A 219 5.85 31.16 -2.47
CA SER A 219 4.47 31.02 -1.96
C SER A 219 4.31 29.92 -0.92
N LEU A 220 5.27 29.00 -0.82
CA LEU A 220 5.23 27.86 0.09
C LEU A 220 5.93 28.11 1.43
N GLY A 221 6.52 29.29 1.62
CA GLY A 221 7.21 29.67 2.84
C GLY A 221 8.33 28.70 3.20
N ALA A 222 8.37 28.25 4.46
CA ALA A 222 9.37 27.34 5.00
C ALA A 222 9.03 25.83 4.82
N THR A 223 8.14 25.48 3.88
CA THR A 223 7.73 24.10 3.65
C THR A 223 8.87 23.27 3.08
N LEU A 224 9.13 22.09 3.68
CA LEU A 224 10.14 21.14 3.26
C LEU A 224 9.49 19.90 2.64
N PHE A 225 9.94 19.47 1.46
CA PHE A 225 9.40 18.32 0.75
C PHE A 225 10.26 17.08 0.84
N GLY A 226 11.50 17.21 1.31
CA GLY A 226 12.43 16.10 1.44
C GLY A 226 13.56 16.34 2.43
N ASN A 227 14.34 15.28 2.69
CA ASN A 227 15.48 15.36 3.60
C ASN A 227 16.58 16.30 3.08
N ASP A 228 16.72 16.39 1.77
CA ASP A 228 17.70 17.31 1.16
C ASP A 228 17.35 18.79 1.40
N ASP A 229 16.05 19.12 1.38
CA ASP A 229 15.57 20.45 1.71
C ASP A 229 15.79 20.77 3.18
N LEU A 230 15.59 19.78 4.07
CA LEU A 230 15.86 19.92 5.50
C LEU A 230 17.34 20.27 5.75
N TYR A 231 18.26 19.57 5.09
CA TYR A 231 19.68 19.84 5.23
C TYR A 231 20.04 21.24 4.75
N ARG A 232 19.49 21.68 3.61
CA ARG A 232 19.75 23.02 3.06
C ARG A 232 19.28 24.14 4.01
N VAL A 233 18.22 23.91 4.78
CA VAL A 233 17.70 24.89 5.75
C VAL A 233 18.45 24.82 7.08
N LEU A 234 18.75 23.61 7.56
CA LEU A 234 19.40 23.42 8.86
C LEU A 234 20.88 23.83 8.87
N ARG A 235 21.59 23.67 7.77
CA ARG A 235 23.02 24.02 7.70
C ARG A 235 23.28 25.53 7.96
N PRO A 236 22.69 26.47 7.23
CA PRO A 236 22.87 27.92 7.50
C PRO A 236 22.33 28.32 8.89
N PHE A 237 21.29 27.63 9.38
CA PHE A 237 20.79 27.86 10.73
C PHE A 237 21.82 27.44 11.77
N ALA A 238 22.44 26.28 11.65
CA ALA A 238 23.46 25.78 12.56
C ALA A 238 24.72 26.67 12.56
N GLU A 239 25.10 27.20 11.39
CA GLU A 239 26.20 28.17 11.27
C GLU A 239 25.88 29.45 12.05
N ARG A 240 24.70 30.05 11.86
CA ARG A 240 24.26 31.23 12.60
C ARG A 240 24.14 30.98 14.11
N VAL A 241 23.68 29.82 14.52
CA VAL A 241 23.57 29.45 15.95
C VAL A 241 24.94 29.43 16.61
N ARG A 242 25.98 28.95 15.92
CA ARG A 242 27.36 28.92 16.45
C ARG A 242 27.91 30.34 16.62
N GLU A 243 27.54 31.26 15.74
CA GLU A 243 28.04 32.66 15.80
C GLU A 243 27.33 33.50 16.85
N TYR A 244 26.01 33.33 17.04
CA TYR A 244 25.20 34.27 17.83
C TYR A 244 24.72 33.74 19.18
N LEU A 245 24.73 32.43 19.45
CA LEU A 245 24.12 31.89 20.66
C LEU A 245 25.06 31.71 21.83
N ASP A 246 26.35 31.84 21.65
CA ASP A 246 27.39 31.87 22.70
C ASP A 246 27.09 30.96 23.92
N GLY A 247 26.81 29.68 23.61
CA GLY A 247 26.50 28.65 24.62
C GLY A 247 25.08 28.67 25.23
N LYS A 248 24.17 29.52 24.77
CA LYS A 248 22.77 29.51 25.20
C LYS A 248 22.03 28.28 24.73
N PRO A 249 21.17 27.63 25.58
CA PRO A 249 20.42 26.44 25.19
C PRO A 249 19.38 26.75 24.10
N LEU A 250 19.27 25.85 23.11
CA LEU A 250 18.22 25.85 22.09
C LEU A 250 17.07 24.96 22.53
N PHE A 251 15.85 25.46 22.34
CA PHE A 251 14.64 24.67 22.57
C PHE A 251 14.01 24.30 21.24
N PHE A 252 13.82 22.99 21.01
CA PHE A 252 13.11 22.49 19.84
C PHE A 252 11.64 22.28 20.18
N VAL A 253 10.77 22.99 19.47
CA VAL A 253 9.32 22.84 19.62
C VAL A 253 8.77 22.11 18.42
N HIS A 254 8.10 20.97 18.68
CA HIS A 254 7.40 20.19 17.67
C HIS A 254 5.89 20.30 17.90
N VAL A 255 5.16 20.85 16.91
CA VAL A 255 3.71 21.05 16.97
C VAL A 255 3.07 20.36 15.78
N ASP A 256 1.96 19.66 16.03
CA ASP A 256 1.15 19.00 15.01
C ASP A 256 -0.30 19.51 15.07
N VAL A 257 -0.92 19.67 13.91
CA VAL A 257 -2.32 20.12 13.82
C VAL A 257 -3.24 18.91 13.91
N LYS A 258 -4.06 18.87 14.97
CA LYS A 258 -5.07 17.81 15.14
C LYS A 258 -6.12 17.92 14.02
N HIS A 259 -6.43 16.77 13.38
CA HIS A 259 -7.42 16.70 12.28
C HIS A 259 -7.17 17.72 11.15
N CYS A 260 -5.90 17.93 10.78
CA CYS A 260 -5.49 18.94 9.82
C CYS A 260 -6.34 18.95 8.54
N TYR A 261 -6.49 17.80 7.89
CA TYR A 261 -7.22 17.70 6.61
C TYR A 261 -8.73 17.94 6.77
N GLU A 262 -9.30 17.48 7.87
CA GLU A 262 -10.74 17.62 8.15
C GLU A 262 -11.10 19.05 8.62
N SER A 263 -10.14 19.77 9.21
CA SER A 263 -10.35 21.12 9.76
C SER A 263 -10.10 22.25 8.75
N ILE A 264 -9.56 21.95 7.56
CA ILE A 264 -9.31 22.98 6.54
C ILE A 264 -10.64 23.52 5.99
N PRO A 265 -10.91 24.85 6.09
CA PRO A 265 -12.08 25.45 5.47
C PRO A 265 -12.00 25.34 3.95
N HIS A 266 -12.91 24.58 3.35
CA HIS A 266 -12.86 24.27 1.91
C HIS A 266 -12.89 25.51 1.03
N GLN A 267 -13.71 26.53 1.38
CA GLN A 267 -13.80 27.76 0.61
C GLN A 267 -12.46 28.52 0.61
N LYS A 268 -11.85 28.68 1.79
CA LYS A 268 -10.55 29.35 1.91
C LYS A 268 -9.45 28.60 1.15
N LEU A 269 -9.44 27.26 1.22
CA LEU A 269 -8.51 26.45 0.44
C LEU A 269 -8.71 26.66 -1.06
N PHE A 270 -9.97 26.70 -1.51
CA PHE A 270 -10.30 26.92 -2.92
C PHE A 270 -9.82 28.31 -3.40
N ASP A 271 -10.06 29.35 -2.61
CA ASP A 271 -9.65 30.72 -2.94
C ASP A 271 -8.12 30.85 -3.02
N ILE A 272 -7.40 30.23 -2.07
CA ILE A 272 -5.93 30.19 -2.10
C ILE A 272 -5.44 29.43 -3.33
N MET A 273 -6.01 28.26 -3.63
CA MET A 273 -5.61 27.49 -4.80
C MET A 273 -5.89 28.24 -6.10
N LYS A 274 -7.04 28.93 -6.19
CA LYS A 274 -7.37 29.77 -7.34
C LYS A 274 -6.35 30.89 -7.55
N GLY A 275 -5.88 31.52 -6.49
CA GLY A 275 -4.82 32.53 -6.53
C GLY A 275 -3.43 32.01 -6.88
N MET A 276 -3.20 30.67 -6.74
CA MET A 276 -1.94 30.05 -7.13
C MET A 276 -1.82 29.79 -8.64
N PHE A 277 -2.94 29.71 -9.36
CA PHE A 277 -2.94 29.51 -10.79
C PHE A 277 -2.79 30.86 -11.51
N GLU A 278 -1.72 31.02 -12.27
CA GLU A 278 -1.49 32.27 -13.04
C GLU A 278 -2.06 32.19 -14.47
N GLU A 279 -2.27 30.98 -14.98
CA GLU A 279 -2.76 30.76 -16.33
C GLU A 279 -4.17 30.15 -16.28
N GLU A 280 -5.02 30.51 -17.22
CA GLU A 280 -6.35 29.94 -17.39
C GLU A 280 -6.29 28.54 -18.03
N GLU A 281 -5.29 28.32 -18.87
CA GLU A 281 -5.11 27.06 -19.59
C GLU A 281 -3.69 26.51 -19.44
N TYR A 282 -3.60 25.21 -19.22
CA TYR A 282 -2.32 24.48 -19.08
C TYR A 282 -2.22 23.36 -20.11
N LEU A 283 -1.12 23.33 -20.86
CA LEU A 283 -0.85 22.29 -21.83
C LEU A 283 0.04 21.20 -21.25
N ILE A 284 -0.46 19.96 -21.21
CA ILE A 284 0.28 18.80 -20.74
C ILE A 284 0.68 17.93 -21.92
N ARG A 285 1.99 17.89 -22.24
CA ARG A 285 2.55 16.99 -23.25
C ARG A 285 2.86 15.64 -22.63
N ARG A 286 2.41 14.57 -23.28
CA ARG A 286 2.76 13.18 -22.91
C ARG A 286 3.73 12.63 -23.92
N PHE A 287 4.83 12.06 -23.47
CA PHE A 287 5.79 11.37 -24.31
C PHE A 287 6.27 10.07 -23.64
N ALA A 288 6.74 9.14 -24.44
CA ALA A 288 7.29 7.88 -23.95
C ALA A 288 8.80 7.89 -24.13
N LEU A 289 9.52 7.71 -23.01
CA LEU A 289 10.94 7.44 -23.01
C LEU A 289 11.12 5.92 -23.20
N LEU A 290 11.80 5.52 -24.24
CA LEU A 290 12.18 4.13 -24.49
C LEU A 290 13.64 3.94 -24.09
N ARG A 291 13.89 3.05 -23.16
CA ARG A 291 15.26 2.64 -22.77
C ARG A 291 15.45 1.19 -23.18
N MET A 292 16.52 0.93 -23.89
CA MET A 292 16.97 -0.43 -24.19
C MET A 292 18.04 -0.85 -23.17
N SER A 293 17.82 -1.96 -22.51
CA SER A 293 18.81 -2.56 -21.60
C SER A 293 18.72 -4.08 -21.70
N SER A 294 19.86 -4.72 -21.98
CA SER A 294 20.00 -6.18 -22.07
C SER A 294 18.95 -6.84 -23.02
N GLY A 295 18.71 -6.25 -24.19
CA GLY A 295 17.74 -6.76 -25.16
C GLY A 295 16.25 -6.57 -24.78
N LYS A 296 15.96 -5.90 -23.67
CA LYS A 296 14.58 -5.57 -23.23
C LYS A 296 14.31 -4.08 -23.41
N VAL A 297 13.12 -3.77 -23.94
CA VAL A 297 12.66 -2.39 -24.10
C VAL A 297 11.81 -1.99 -22.89
N PHE A 298 12.27 -1.01 -22.15
CA PHE A 298 11.55 -0.39 -21.04
C PHE A 298 10.88 0.88 -21.54
N ARG A 299 9.56 0.97 -21.39
CA ARG A 299 8.77 2.14 -21.75
C ARG A 299 8.37 2.91 -20.49
N GLN A 300 8.84 4.14 -20.38
CA GLN A 300 8.42 5.07 -19.33
C GLN A 300 7.62 6.20 -19.97
N VAL A 301 6.35 6.37 -19.55
CA VAL A 301 5.53 7.51 -19.99
C VAL A 301 5.79 8.68 -19.06
N LEU A 302 6.28 9.76 -19.62
CA LEU A 302 6.54 11.03 -18.95
C LEU A 302 5.51 12.08 -19.37
N ARG A 303 5.34 13.09 -18.51
CA ARG A 303 4.49 14.25 -18.75
C ARG A 303 5.31 15.49 -18.53
N GLN A 304 5.12 16.48 -19.38
CA GLN A 304 5.78 17.76 -19.29
C GLN A 304 4.73 18.85 -19.46
N MET A 305 4.75 19.81 -18.54
CA MET A 305 3.97 21.03 -18.66
C MET A 305 4.66 21.99 -19.62
N LEU A 306 3.87 22.63 -20.47
CA LEU A 306 4.32 23.67 -21.38
C LEU A 306 3.52 24.93 -21.11
N ARG A 307 4.18 26.09 -21.17
CA ARG A 307 3.48 27.39 -21.10
C ARG A 307 2.62 27.58 -22.33
N SER A 308 1.39 28.01 -22.16
CA SER A 308 0.42 28.21 -23.27
C SER A 308 0.93 29.17 -24.35
N ARG A 309 1.79 30.14 -23.96
CA ARG A 309 2.34 31.16 -24.88
C ARG A 309 3.42 30.65 -25.87
N LEU A 310 3.85 29.38 -25.80
CA LEU A 310 4.89 28.83 -26.69
C LEU A 310 4.32 28.00 -27.85
N ILE A 311 3.02 28.01 -28.08
CA ILE A 311 2.41 27.22 -29.16
C ILE A 311 2.16 28.07 -30.40
N PHE A 312 3.22 28.44 -31.08
CA PHE A 312 3.16 28.68 -32.52
C PHE A 312 3.85 27.51 -33.22
N GLY A 313 3.05 26.61 -33.79
CA GLY A 313 3.52 25.56 -34.68
C GLY A 313 3.17 24.14 -34.27
N LYS A 314 2.19 23.60 -34.97
CA LYS A 314 1.81 22.17 -35.10
C LYS A 314 1.40 21.42 -33.82
N ILE A 315 0.10 21.29 -33.67
CA ILE A 315 -0.56 20.32 -32.77
C ILE A 315 -0.14 18.92 -33.20
N LEU A 316 0.74 18.30 -32.43
CA LEU A 316 1.04 16.88 -32.55
C LEU A 316 -0.04 16.07 -31.81
N LYS A 317 -0.60 15.05 -32.46
CA LYS A 317 -1.58 14.12 -31.89
C LYS A 317 -1.11 13.60 -30.52
N GLY A 318 -1.83 13.92 -29.44
CA GLY A 318 -1.56 13.45 -28.10
C GLY A 318 -1.57 14.53 -26.99
N THR A 319 -1.92 15.74 -27.31
CA THR A 319 -2.12 16.84 -26.34
C THR A 319 -3.55 16.83 -25.78
N SER A 320 -3.67 17.03 -24.48
CA SER A 320 -4.96 17.20 -23.80
C SER A 320 -5.03 18.59 -23.25
N LEU A 321 -5.96 19.40 -23.76
CA LEU A 321 -6.34 20.70 -23.18
C LEU A 321 -7.20 20.44 -21.93
N MET A 322 -6.87 21.09 -20.84
CA MET A 322 -7.66 21.08 -19.61
C MET A 322 -8.26 22.46 -19.40
N GLN A 323 -9.58 22.57 -19.52
CA GLN A 323 -10.35 23.69 -18.98
C GLN A 323 -10.70 23.37 -17.52
N PHE A 324 -10.42 24.30 -16.63
CA PHE A 324 -10.80 24.19 -15.24
C PHE A 324 -12.30 24.45 -15.08
N ALA A 325 -13.09 23.39 -14.90
CA ALA A 325 -14.43 23.53 -14.37
C ALA A 325 -14.33 23.73 -12.84
N PRO A 326 -15.03 24.70 -12.25
CA PRO A 326 -14.86 25.10 -10.84
C PRO A 326 -15.63 24.21 -9.86
N PHE A 327 -15.45 22.87 -9.89
CA PHE A 327 -16.13 21.99 -8.93
C PHE A 327 -15.24 20.82 -8.49
N LEU A 328 -14.56 21.01 -7.36
CA LEU A 328 -14.03 19.93 -6.54
C LEU A 328 -14.76 19.93 -5.20
N ILE A 329 -15.91 19.27 -5.16
CA ILE A 329 -16.57 18.94 -3.88
C ILE A 329 -15.92 17.67 -3.36
N PHE A 330 -15.15 17.78 -2.28
CA PHE A 330 -14.69 16.64 -1.48
C PHE A 330 -15.90 16.11 -0.70
N GLN A 331 -16.62 15.16 -1.26
CA GLN A 331 -17.55 14.34 -0.50
C GLN A 331 -16.91 12.99 -0.19
N GLY A 332 -16.50 12.80 1.05
CA GLY A 332 -16.06 11.51 1.55
C GLY A 332 -17.27 10.59 1.71
N ILE A 333 -17.28 9.48 1.00
CA ILE A 333 -18.34 8.49 1.03
C ILE A 333 -17.81 7.18 1.59
N LEU A 334 -18.44 6.70 2.65
CA LEU A 334 -18.17 5.43 3.29
C LEU A 334 -19.07 4.33 2.70
N GLN A 335 -18.49 3.33 2.04
CA GLN A 335 -19.12 2.04 1.83
C GLN A 335 -18.45 0.98 2.68
N THR A 336 -19.22 0.35 3.57
CA THR A 336 -18.82 -0.87 4.26
C THR A 336 -19.23 -2.07 3.42
N ARG A 337 -18.32 -2.98 3.16
CA ARG A 337 -18.55 -4.38 2.82
C ARG A 337 -18.22 -5.27 4.01
#